data_1d295d094036505f3ee88789f6951ff2
#
_entry.id   1d295d094036505f3ee88789f6951ff2
#
_cell.length_a   1.000
_cell.length_b   1.000
_cell.length_c   1.000
_cell.angle_alpha   90.00
_cell.angle_beta   90.00
_cell.angle_gamma   90.00
#
_symmetry.space_group_name_H-M   'P 1'
#
loop_
_entity.id
_entity.type
_entity.pdbx_description
1 polymer ?
#
loop_
_entity_poly.entity_id
_entity_poly.type
_entity_poly.pdbx_seq_one_letter_code
_entity_poly.pdbx_strand_id
1 'polypeptide(L)'
;MMRATCLVLVFCLGGISWKVQAQSGRSREWLTWGGDTERTGWNRGETTLSKQTVGRLTLKWKTQIDKEVSIEIESGNSMLTAPLVAQGVRTPQGPKTVVYTLSASNTLAALDAATGATIWRRTFDHTVEPRSTANWICTNTSTATPVIDKGKNIIYMLAADGRLHGVDLATGEARLVPPPEFVTPFSRNWSLNLLDGVLYTTVGRGCGNGPVPGAPAPPPGTLRGGGTPPQRGDAAARAGGPPAQEGAPAREGAPAGDAPARGRGRGAAPPPVAAHMIAMDLNNPARPISRFFTSTARPNGAWSRAGLAWAQNSLLVQTADGVWNPPQGLWGQTLLRLAPKTLEVLDYFTPSNLEILNANDLDYGSGGTLGFTFQGRDLVVSAGKDGTVYLLDAKSLGGADHRTPMFSIKAGNDELSYASMGVWGAPSTFVNARNERWVYFPMWGPPSKEVKFERSNGDARDGSIMAFQVVVQGAKPVLVPRWVSRNLAVPDSPVIANGVIYAISTGENTLQRHTDPRYHAIYQKPGAPPLPKTGTMTAEERGQNTTHTILYALDAETGQELYSSKDLIDDWTHLSSITVADGSVYVTTRKTIVYAFGLGK
;
A
#
# COMPACT_ATOMS: atom_id res chain seq x y z
N MET A 1 -41.61 61.06 -43.06
CA MET A 1 -41.67 59.60 -43.11
C MET A 1 -40.26 59.06 -42.93
N MET A 2 -39.86 58.77 -41.68
CA MET A 2 -38.58 58.22 -41.36
C MET A 2 -38.80 56.75 -40.91
N ARG A 3 -38.23 55.81 -41.65
CA ARG A 3 -38.22 54.38 -41.27
C ARG A 3 -37.02 54.10 -40.36
N ALA A 4 -37.29 53.73 -39.13
CA ALA A 4 -36.26 53.23 -38.19
C ALA A 4 -36.03 51.78 -38.47
N THR A 5 -34.78 51.43 -38.80
CA THR A 5 -34.33 50.04 -38.96
C THR A 5 -33.76 49.52 -37.61
N CYS A 6 -34.48 48.62 -36.97
CA CYS A 6 -33.96 47.89 -35.78
C CYS A 6 -32.98 46.86 -36.21
N LEU A 7 -31.71 46.98 -35.72
CA LEU A 7 -30.67 45.98 -35.84
C LEU A 7 -30.80 45.01 -34.63
N VAL A 8 -31.20 43.76 -34.90
CA VAL A 8 -31.21 42.70 -33.87
C VAL A 8 -29.83 42.04 -33.85
N LEU A 9 -29.06 42.28 -32.80
CA LEU A 9 -27.84 41.54 -32.50
C LEU A 9 -28.22 40.20 -31.90
N VAL A 10 -28.02 39.13 -32.66
CA VAL A 10 -28.10 37.76 -32.15
C VAL A 10 -26.76 37.40 -31.49
N PHE A 11 -26.72 37.35 -30.17
CA PHE A 11 -25.62 36.78 -29.41
C PHE A 11 -25.70 35.25 -29.54
N CYS A 12 -24.83 34.65 -30.33
CA CYS A 12 -24.57 33.23 -30.29
C CYS A 12 -23.77 32.88 -29.01
N LEU A 13 -24.48 32.51 -27.96
CA LEU A 13 -23.88 31.80 -26.81
C LEU A 13 -23.44 30.43 -27.29
N GLY A 14 -22.17 30.32 -27.64
CA GLY A 14 -21.50 29.01 -27.86
C GLY A 14 -21.48 28.25 -26.55
N GLY A 15 -22.50 27.43 -26.30
CA GLY A 15 -22.51 26.47 -25.22
C GLY A 15 -21.41 25.46 -25.46
N ILE A 16 -20.33 25.53 -24.69
CA ILE A 16 -19.36 24.43 -24.57
C ILE A 16 -20.11 23.30 -23.87
N SER A 17 -20.75 22.44 -24.65
CA SER A 17 -21.29 21.20 -24.13
C SER A 17 -20.10 20.28 -23.76
N TRP A 18 -19.82 20.22 -22.50
CA TRP A 18 -19.03 19.12 -21.93
C TRP A 18 -19.78 17.84 -22.26
N LYS A 19 -19.31 17.13 -23.28
CA LYS A 19 -19.76 15.75 -23.50
C LYS A 19 -19.33 14.96 -22.26
N VAL A 20 -20.24 14.81 -21.32
CA VAL A 20 -20.19 13.71 -20.37
C VAL A 20 -20.17 12.47 -21.22
N GLN A 21 -19.02 11.86 -21.35
CA GLN A 21 -18.84 10.60 -22.05
C GLN A 21 -19.69 9.59 -21.28
N ALA A 22 -20.88 9.28 -21.83
CA ALA A 22 -21.74 8.25 -21.29
C ALA A 22 -20.89 6.99 -21.17
N GLN A 23 -20.68 6.49 -19.96
CA GLN A 23 -19.97 5.27 -19.67
C GLN A 23 -20.69 4.12 -20.38
N SER A 24 -20.22 3.77 -21.55
CA SER A 24 -20.50 2.49 -22.16
C SER A 24 -20.09 1.39 -21.18
N GLY A 25 -21.02 0.55 -20.74
CA GLY A 25 -20.92 -0.56 -19.82
C GLY A 25 -19.71 -0.54 -18.87
N ARG A 26 -19.96 -0.34 -17.57
CA ARG A 26 -18.91 -0.28 -16.57
C ARG A 26 -18.02 -1.52 -16.71
N SER A 27 -16.71 -1.30 -16.91
CA SER A 27 -15.72 -2.38 -17.06
C SER A 27 -15.68 -3.24 -15.79
N ARG A 28 -15.65 -4.56 -15.98
CA ARG A 28 -15.44 -5.54 -14.90
C ARG A 28 -13.97 -5.91 -14.73
N GLU A 29 -13.08 -5.14 -15.35
CA GLU A 29 -11.64 -5.33 -15.30
C GLU A 29 -11.04 -4.79 -13.99
N TRP A 30 -9.76 -5.14 -13.77
CA TRP A 30 -8.95 -4.67 -12.65
C TRP A 30 -7.55 -4.37 -13.15
N LEU A 31 -7.33 -3.16 -13.69
CA LEU A 31 -6.15 -2.85 -14.50
C LEU A 31 -4.97 -2.26 -13.71
N THR A 32 -5.19 -1.95 -12.44
CA THR A 32 -4.19 -1.40 -11.52
C THR A 32 -4.52 -1.81 -10.09
N TRP A 33 -3.62 -1.60 -9.17
CA TRP A 33 -3.89 -1.82 -7.75
C TRP A 33 -5.11 -0.99 -7.29
N GLY A 34 -6.00 -1.59 -6.50
CA GLY A 34 -7.23 -0.92 -6.06
C GLY A 34 -8.29 -0.75 -7.13
N GLY A 35 -8.09 -1.30 -8.34
CA GLY A 35 -9.06 -1.36 -9.45
C GLY A 35 -9.10 -0.15 -10.36
N ASP A 36 -8.84 1.03 -9.82
CA ASP A 36 -8.84 2.30 -10.55
C ASP A 36 -7.67 3.21 -10.12
N THR A 37 -7.49 4.32 -10.84
CA THR A 37 -6.43 5.29 -10.56
C THR A 37 -6.64 6.03 -9.25
N GLU A 38 -7.89 6.13 -8.79
CA GLU A 38 -8.29 6.73 -7.52
C GLU A 38 -8.04 5.81 -6.32
N ARG A 39 -7.71 4.53 -6.55
CA ARG A 39 -7.48 3.52 -5.50
C ARG A 39 -8.72 3.22 -4.66
N THR A 40 -9.91 3.27 -5.28
CA THR A 40 -11.17 3.14 -4.52
C THR A 40 -11.42 1.76 -3.95
N GLY A 41 -10.76 0.72 -4.44
CA GLY A 41 -11.02 -0.66 -4.06
C GLY A 41 -12.41 -1.13 -4.51
N TRP A 42 -13.06 -0.44 -5.46
CA TRP A 42 -14.44 -0.71 -5.86
C TRP A 42 -14.57 -1.10 -7.32
N ASN A 43 -14.91 -2.35 -7.59
CA ASN A 43 -15.31 -2.77 -8.92
C ASN A 43 -16.77 -2.39 -9.20
N ARG A 44 -16.98 -1.24 -9.85
CA ARG A 44 -18.30 -0.71 -10.17
C ARG A 44 -19.02 -1.49 -11.27
N GLY A 45 -18.29 -2.29 -12.04
CA GLY A 45 -18.80 -3.08 -13.16
C GLY A 45 -19.19 -4.50 -12.79
N GLU A 46 -18.79 -5.00 -11.63
CA GLU A 46 -19.11 -6.35 -11.20
C GLU A 46 -20.60 -6.49 -10.88
N THR A 47 -21.26 -7.46 -11.51
CA THR A 47 -22.68 -7.72 -11.35
C THR A 47 -23.01 -9.21 -11.11
N THR A 48 -22.05 -10.10 -11.35
CA THR A 48 -22.21 -11.54 -11.18
C THR A 48 -22.16 -11.94 -9.71
N LEU A 49 -21.17 -11.38 -8.99
CA LEU A 49 -21.02 -11.58 -7.57
C LEU A 49 -21.89 -10.55 -6.82
N SER A 50 -22.83 -11.04 -6.03
CA SER A 50 -23.79 -10.22 -5.29
C SER A 50 -24.05 -10.82 -3.91
N LYS A 51 -24.75 -10.10 -3.03
CA LYS A 51 -25.17 -10.60 -1.72
C LYS A 51 -25.93 -11.94 -1.83
N GLN A 52 -26.68 -12.15 -2.93
CA GLN A 52 -27.48 -13.36 -3.17
C GLN A 52 -26.66 -14.52 -3.73
N THR A 53 -25.52 -14.23 -4.38
CA THR A 53 -24.77 -15.27 -5.10
C THR A 53 -23.48 -15.70 -4.41
N VAL A 54 -22.83 -14.79 -3.63
CA VAL A 54 -21.50 -15.06 -3.05
C VAL A 54 -21.44 -16.24 -2.09
N GLY A 55 -22.55 -16.62 -1.45
CA GLY A 55 -22.61 -17.84 -0.63
C GLY A 55 -22.30 -19.14 -1.41
N ARG A 56 -22.34 -19.09 -2.74
CA ARG A 56 -22.03 -20.21 -3.65
C ARG A 56 -20.62 -20.16 -4.21
N LEU A 57 -19.74 -19.28 -3.71
CA LEU A 57 -18.35 -19.23 -4.15
C LEU A 57 -17.65 -20.57 -3.87
N THR A 58 -16.91 -21.05 -4.85
CA THR A 58 -16.07 -22.25 -4.76
C THR A 58 -14.69 -21.96 -5.34
N LEU A 59 -13.67 -22.68 -4.89
CA LEU A 59 -12.37 -22.67 -5.52
C LEU A 59 -12.48 -23.24 -6.94
N LYS A 60 -12.15 -22.43 -7.95
CA LYS A 60 -12.18 -22.82 -9.37
C LYS A 60 -10.87 -23.46 -9.79
N TRP A 61 -9.78 -22.83 -9.42
CA TRP A 61 -8.43 -23.27 -9.70
C TRP A 61 -7.42 -22.63 -8.75
N LYS A 62 -6.26 -23.25 -8.65
CA LYS A 62 -5.05 -22.65 -8.07
C LYS A 62 -3.86 -22.92 -8.98
N THR A 63 -2.98 -21.92 -9.14
CA THR A 63 -1.80 -22.01 -10.00
C THR A 63 -0.59 -21.43 -9.30
N GLN A 64 0.47 -22.21 -9.20
CA GLN A 64 1.76 -21.74 -8.69
C GLN A 64 2.51 -21.01 -9.80
N ILE A 65 2.94 -19.78 -9.50
CA ILE A 65 3.59 -18.90 -10.46
C ILE A 65 5.09 -19.15 -10.51
N ASP A 66 5.71 -19.36 -9.36
CA ASP A 66 7.15 -19.47 -9.25
C ASP A 66 7.55 -20.51 -8.20
N LYS A 67 8.84 -20.82 -8.10
CA LYS A 67 9.34 -21.62 -7.00
C LYS A 67 9.15 -20.85 -5.70
N GLU A 68 8.96 -21.59 -4.61
CA GLU A 68 8.94 -21.00 -3.28
C GLU A 68 10.29 -20.31 -3.02
N VAL A 69 10.24 -19.04 -2.61
CA VAL A 69 11.43 -18.23 -2.41
C VAL A 69 11.77 -18.20 -0.93
N SER A 70 13.06 -18.17 -0.61
CA SER A 70 13.54 -18.20 0.78
C SER A 70 13.01 -17.04 1.61
N ILE A 71 12.44 -17.34 2.77
CA ILE A 71 11.95 -16.34 3.74
C ILE A 71 13.04 -15.32 4.13
N GLU A 72 14.29 -15.73 4.19
CA GLU A 72 15.40 -14.89 4.65
C GLU A 72 15.68 -13.68 3.76
N ILE A 73 15.48 -13.83 2.44
CA ILE A 73 15.78 -12.77 1.46
C ILE A 73 14.58 -11.87 1.23
N GLU A 74 13.36 -12.33 1.55
CA GLU A 74 12.12 -11.76 1.00
C GLU A 74 11.03 -11.50 2.03
N SER A 75 11.37 -11.65 3.28
CA SER A 75 10.42 -11.76 4.38
C SER A 75 9.60 -10.51 4.71
N GLY A 76 9.87 -9.38 4.15
CA GLY A 76 9.09 -8.17 4.40
C GLY A 76 8.07 -7.83 3.31
N ASN A 77 8.04 -8.59 2.21
CA ASN A 77 7.21 -8.31 1.05
C ASN A 77 6.31 -9.50 0.71
N SER A 78 5.22 -9.22 0.00
CA SER A 78 4.46 -10.27 -0.68
C SER A 78 5.32 -10.97 -1.69
N MET A 79 5.07 -12.24 -1.88
CA MET A 79 5.76 -13.04 -2.90
C MET A 79 5.15 -12.84 -4.29
N LEU A 80 3.88 -12.41 -4.34
CA LEU A 80 3.17 -12.01 -5.55
C LEU A 80 2.53 -10.64 -5.36
N THR A 81 2.44 -9.89 -6.45
CA THR A 81 1.65 -8.65 -6.49
C THR A 81 0.16 -8.95 -6.51
N ALA A 82 -0.67 -7.94 -6.22
CA ALA A 82 -2.11 -8.02 -6.46
C ALA A 82 -2.37 -8.44 -7.92
N PRO A 83 -3.23 -9.44 -8.16
CA PRO A 83 -3.56 -9.84 -9.51
C PRO A 83 -4.27 -8.71 -10.27
N LEU A 84 -3.90 -8.53 -11.55
CA LEU A 84 -4.61 -7.65 -12.47
C LEU A 84 -5.45 -8.49 -13.43
N VAL A 85 -6.59 -7.97 -13.86
CA VAL A 85 -7.50 -8.71 -14.74
C VAL A 85 -7.89 -7.84 -15.92
N ALA A 86 -7.60 -8.33 -17.14
CA ALA A 86 -8.00 -7.69 -18.38
C ALA A 86 -8.89 -8.61 -19.21
N GLN A 87 -10.02 -8.08 -19.68
CA GLN A 87 -10.98 -8.82 -20.51
C GLN A 87 -10.66 -8.68 -22.00
N GLY A 88 -11.07 -9.66 -22.81
CA GLY A 88 -11.00 -9.59 -24.26
C GLY A 88 -9.59 -9.45 -24.82
N VAL A 89 -8.58 -9.95 -24.11
CA VAL A 89 -7.20 -10.00 -24.60
C VAL A 89 -7.13 -11.00 -25.76
N ARG A 90 -6.67 -10.55 -26.92
CA ARG A 90 -6.57 -11.38 -28.13
C ARG A 90 -5.32 -12.26 -28.06
N THR A 91 -5.40 -13.35 -27.29
CA THR A 91 -4.30 -14.32 -27.18
C THR A 91 -4.16 -15.18 -28.44
N PRO A 92 -3.04 -15.89 -28.62
CA PRO A 92 -2.88 -16.86 -29.73
C PRO A 92 -3.96 -17.96 -29.75
N GLN A 93 -4.62 -18.22 -28.59
CA GLN A 93 -5.71 -19.19 -28.46
C GLN A 93 -7.11 -18.55 -28.56
N GLY A 94 -7.19 -17.30 -29.01
CA GLY A 94 -8.43 -16.53 -29.11
C GLY A 94 -8.63 -15.50 -27.98
N PRO A 95 -9.74 -14.75 -28.00
CA PRO A 95 -10.04 -13.76 -26.98
C PRO A 95 -10.27 -14.41 -25.61
N LYS A 96 -9.60 -13.90 -24.56
CA LYS A 96 -9.68 -14.40 -23.18
C LYS A 96 -9.77 -13.25 -22.17
N THR A 97 -10.34 -13.54 -21.00
CA THR A 97 -10.04 -12.79 -19.79
C THR A 97 -8.73 -13.34 -19.21
N VAL A 98 -7.79 -12.48 -18.92
CA VAL A 98 -6.43 -12.85 -18.50
C VAL A 98 -6.10 -12.23 -17.15
N VAL A 99 -5.53 -13.04 -16.27
CA VAL A 99 -5.02 -12.64 -14.95
C VAL A 99 -3.52 -12.49 -15.03
N TYR A 100 -3.00 -11.35 -14.58
CA TYR A 100 -1.57 -11.06 -14.54
C TYR A 100 -1.11 -10.90 -13.10
N THR A 101 0.05 -11.44 -12.78
CA THR A 101 0.72 -11.23 -11.49
C THR A 101 2.24 -11.27 -11.67
N LEU A 102 2.94 -10.46 -10.87
CA LEU A 102 4.40 -10.40 -10.83
C LEU A 102 4.89 -11.04 -9.54
N SER A 103 5.85 -11.96 -9.64
CA SER A 103 6.49 -12.56 -8.47
C SER A 103 7.69 -11.75 -7.98
N ALA A 104 8.08 -11.99 -6.74
CA ALA A 104 9.28 -11.43 -6.13
C ALA A 104 10.57 -11.79 -6.89
N SER A 105 10.56 -12.89 -7.65
CA SER A 105 11.67 -13.31 -8.53
C SER A 105 11.65 -12.64 -9.92
N ASN A 106 10.97 -11.52 -10.09
CA ASN A 106 10.80 -10.83 -11.37
C ASN A 106 10.12 -11.68 -12.45
N THR A 107 9.28 -12.63 -12.11
CA THR A 107 8.52 -13.43 -13.07
C THR A 107 7.11 -12.85 -13.22
N LEU A 108 6.79 -12.34 -14.41
CA LEU A 108 5.45 -11.92 -14.78
C LEU A 108 4.74 -13.07 -15.49
N ALA A 109 3.56 -13.44 -14.99
CA ALA A 109 2.75 -14.50 -15.54
C ALA A 109 1.39 -13.96 -16.02
N ALA A 110 0.91 -14.50 -17.14
CA ALA A 110 -0.44 -14.32 -17.66
C ALA A 110 -1.18 -15.67 -17.64
N LEU A 111 -2.29 -15.70 -16.94
CA LEU A 111 -3.11 -16.90 -16.75
C LEU A 111 -4.48 -16.71 -17.39
N ASP A 112 -5.01 -17.78 -17.97
CA ASP A 112 -6.41 -17.84 -18.39
C ASP A 112 -7.32 -17.76 -17.14
N ALA A 113 -8.14 -16.74 -17.04
CA ALA A 113 -9.01 -16.51 -15.89
C ALA A 113 -10.02 -17.66 -15.66
N ALA A 114 -10.40 -18.38 -16.70
CA ALA A 114 -11.37 -19.47 -16.60
C ALA A 114 -10.77 -20.75 -16.02
N THR A 115 -9.49 -21.02 -16.29
CA THR A 115 -8.87 -22.35 -16.04
C THR A 115 -7.63 -22.28 -15.15
N GLY A 116 -7.01 -21.09 -14.99
CA GLY A 116 -5.72 -20.93 -14.35
C GLY A 116 -4.53 -21.40 -15.19
N ALA A 117 -4.74 -21.85 -16.43
CA ALA A 117 -3.68 -22.29 -17.31
C ALA A 117 -2.77 -21.11 -17.69
N THR A 118 -1.47 -21.32 -17.67
CA THR A 118 -0.50 -20.31 -18.10
C THR A 118 -0.62 -20.08 -19.62
N ILE A 119 -0.90 -18.83 -20.01
CA ILE A 119 -0.89 -18.39 -21.41
C ILE A 119 0.55 -18.08 -21.82
N TRP A 120 1.21 -17.26 -21.01
CA TRP A 120 2.64 -17.00 -21.13
C TRP A 120 3.24 -16.67 -19.76
N ARG A 121 4.56 -16.79 -19.66
CA ARG A 121 5.33 -16.49 -18.47
C ARG A 121 6.68 -15.94 -18.93
N ARG A 122 7.16 -14.89 -18.25
CA ARG A 122 8.43 -14.27 -18.55
C ARG A 122 9.15 -13.86 -17.28
N THR A 123 10.40 -14.29 -17.13
CA THR A 123 11.31 -13.87 -16.07
C THR A 123 12.25 -12.79 -16.62
N PHE A 124 12.49 -11.76 -15.82
CA PHE A 124 13.38 -10.64 -16.17
C PHE A 124 14.63 -10.73 -15.31
N ASP A 125 15.77 -10.95 -15.95
CA ASP A 125 17.06 -11.06 -15.28
C ASP A 125 17.49 -9.71 -14.73
N HIS A 126 18.25 -9.73 -13.64
CA HIS A 126 18.86 -8.53 -13.10
C HIS A 126 20.01 -8.08 -14.00
N THR A 127 20.05 -6.79 -14.33
CA THR A 127 21.16 -6.16 -15.06
C THR A 127 22.27 -5.64 -14.14
N VAL A 128 22.04 -5.70 -12.83
CA VAL A 128 22.99 -5.31 -11.78
C VAL A 128 23.05 -6.37 -10.69
N GLU A 129 24.19 -6.48 -10.01
CA GLU A 129 24.38 -7.44 -8.94
C GLU A 129 23.48 -7.13 -7.73
N PRO A 130 22.79 -8.14 -7.19
CA PRO A 130 22.02 -8.01 -5.97
C PRO A 130 22.88 -7.59 -4.78
N ARG A 131 22.31 -6.84 -3.85
CA ARG A 131 23.02 -6.38 -2.65
C ARG A 131 23.30 -7.53 -1.69
N SER A 132 24.53 -7.62 -1.21
CA SER A 132 24.88 -8.54 -0.13
C SER A 132 24.29 -8.16 1.25
N THR A 133 23.80 -6.93 1.40
CA THR A 133 23.19 -6.40 2.62
C THR A 133 21.66 -6.40 2.59
N ALA A 134 21.06 -7.13 1.66
CA ALA A 134 19.62 -7.27 1.60
C ALA A 134 19.06 -7.85 2.91
N ASN A 135 17.88 -7.37 3.30
CA ASN A 135 17.14 -7.83 4.47
C ASN A 135 15.63 -7.70 4.21
N TRP A 136 14.82 -8.13 5.15
CA TRP A 136 13.37 -8.16 4.99
C TRP A 136 12.70 -6.78 4.75
N ILE A 137 13.33 -5.67 5.15
CA ILE A 137 12.87 -4.31 4.85
C ILE A 137 13.34 -3.85 3.48
N CYS A 138 14.62 -4.11 3.17
CA CYS A 138 15.29 -3.70 1.94
C CYS A 138 15.72 -4.95 1.16
N THR A 139 14.79 -5.61 0.52
CA THR A 139 15.01 -6.84 -0.25
C THR A 139 15.66 -6.56 -1.60
N ASN A 140 16.17 -7.60 -2.25
CA ASN A 140 16.60 -7.55 -3.66
C ASN A 140 15.46 -7.90 -4.63
N THR A 141 14.22 -7.66 -4.25
CA THR A 141 13.03 -8.00 -5.02
C THR A 141 12.19 -6.77 -5.32
N SER A 142 11.36 -6.80 -6.34
CA SER A 142 10.33 -5.81 -6.58
C SER A 142 8.95 -6.45 -6.39
N THR A 143 8.11 -5.77 -5.63
CA THR A 143 6.71 -6.15 -5.42
C THR A 143 5.76 -4.99 -5.72
N ALA A 144 6.23 -4.04 -6.53
CA ALA A 144 5.38 -2.99 -7.08
C ALA A 144 4.34 -3.62 -8.02
N THR A 145 3.06 -3.52 -7.65
CA THR A 145 1.98 -4.01 -8.52
C THR A 145 2.05 -3.33 -9.88
N PRO A 146 2.09 -4.09 -10.98
CA PRO A 146 2.08 -3.56 -12.34
C PRO A 146 0.84 -2.72 -12.65
N VAL A 147 0.80 -2.11 -13.83
CA VAL A 147 -0.37 -1.41 -14.36
C VAL A 147 -0.58 -1.74 -15.82
N ILE A 148 -1.83 -1.89 -16.22
CA ILE A 148 -2.22 -2.22 -17.60
C ILE A 148 -2.70 -0.97 -18.33
N ASP A 149 -2.06 -0.66 -19.47
CA ASP A 149 -2.57 0.25 -20.48
C ASP A 149 -3.34 -0.57 -21.52
N LYS A 150 -4.65 -0.66 -21.34
CA LYS A 150 -5.52 -1.43 -22.20
C LYS A 150 -5.56 -0.86 -23.63
N GLY A 151 -5.47 0.48 -23.76
CA GLY A 151 -5.47 1.16 -25.05
C GLY A 151 -4.27 0.82 -25.91
N LYS A 152 -3.12 0.61 -25.29
CA LYS A 152 -1.87 0.21 -25.95
C LYS A 152 -1.64 -1.29 -25.98
N ASN A 153 -2.48 -2.08 -25.32
CA ASN A 153 -2.33 -3.53 -25.10
C ASN A 153 -1.00 -3.88 -24.41
N ILE A 154 -0.59 -3.07 -23.41
CA ILE A 154 0.69 -3.21 -22.69
C ILE A 154 0.42 -3.32 -21.18
N ILE A 155 1.18 -4.23 -20.53
CA ILE A 155 1.35 -4.20 -19.08
C ILE A 155 2.75 -3.64 -18.77
N TYR A 156 2.79 -2.62 -17.91
CA TYR A 156 4.03 -2.04 -17.40
C TYR A 156 4.34 -2.63 -16.04
N MET A 157 5.56 -3.14 -15.87
CA MET A 157 6.05 -3.69 -14.62
C MET A 157 7.43 -3.13 -14.29
N LEU A 158 7.73 -3.05 -13.00
CA LEU A 158 9.02 -2.61 -12.49
C LEU A 158 9.82 -3.82 -12.02
N ALA A 159 10.96 -4.07 -12.64
CA ALA A 159 11.89 -5.11 -12.20
C ALA A 159 12.72 -4.65 -10.99
N ALA A 160 13.26 -5.59 -10.23
CA ALA A 160 14.04 -5.29 -9.03
C ALA A 160 15.31 -4.49 -9.30
N ASP A 161 15.88 -4.59 -10.50
CA ASP A 161 17.02 -3.80 -10.95
C ASP A 161 16.67 -2.34 -11.32
N GLY A 162 15.43 -1.93 -11.10
CA GLY A 162 14.95 -0.56 -11.31
C GLY A 162 14.53 -0.24 -12.73
N ARG A 163 14.55 -1.20 -13.65
CA ARG A 163 14.13 -1.01 -15.03
C ARG A 163 12.63 -1.18 -15.20
N LEU A 164 12.06 -0.31 -16.03
CA LEU A 164 10.66 -0.39 -16.44
C LEU A 164 10.53 -1.27 -17.68
N HIS A 165 9.79 -2.34 -17.58
CA HIS A 165 9.42 -3.19 -18.70
C HIS A 165 7.97 -2.93 -19.12
N GLY A 166 7.75 -2.84 -20.42
CA GLY A 166 6.43 -2.85 -21.04
C GLY A 166 6.33 -4.07 -21.95
N VAL A 167 5.36 -4.94 -21.70
CA VAL A 167 5.17 -6.15 -22.50
C VAL A 167 3.74 -6.25 -23.03
N ASP A 168 3.60 -6.93 -24.16
CA ASP A 168 2.30 -7.20 -24.78
C ASP A 168 1.42 -8.09 -23.89
N LEU A 169 0.16 -7.72 -23.72
CA LEU A 169 -0.78 -8.47 -22.88
C LEU A 169 -1.00 -9.90 -23.36
N ALA A 170 -1.04 -10.11 -24.68
CA ALA A 170 -1.39 -11.40 -25.26
C ALA A 170 -0.23 -12.39 -25.33
N THR A 171 1.00 -11.89 -25.55
CA THR A 171 2.18 -12.70 -25.87
C THR A 171 3.31 -12.61 -24.87
N GLY A 172 3.34 -11.56 -24.02
CA GLY A 172 4.48 -11.27 -23.15
C GLY A 172 5.71 -10.73 -23.87
N GLU A 173 5.62 -10.44 -25.17
CA GLU A 173 6.73 -9.86 -25.93
C GLU A 173 7.05 -8.44 -25.47
N ALA A 174 8.34 -8.10 -25.50
CA ALA A 174 8.78 -6.76 -25.13
C ALA A 174 8.24 -5.70 -26.08
N ARG A 175 7.61 -4.68 -25.54
CA ARG A 175 7.07 -3.52 -26.26
C ARG A 175 7.84 -2.23 -25.95
N LEU A 176 8.54 -2.19 -24.83
CA LEU A 176 9.43 -1.11 -24.43
C LEU A 176 10.87 -1.60 -24.50
N VAL A 177 11.60 -1.22 -25.58
CA VAL A 177 12.94 -1.70 -25.90
C VAL A 177 13.83 -0.54 -26.31
N PRO A 178 14.99 -0.34 -25.65
CA PRO A 178 15.42 -1.00 -24.43
C PRO A 178 14.55 -0.57 -23.22
N PRO A 179 14.45 -1.40 -22.15
CA PRO A 179 13.74 -1.01 -20.94
C PRO A 179 14.50 0.14 -20.26
N PRO A 180 13.86 1.31 -20.05
CA PRO A 180 14.51 2.45 -19.43
C PRO A 180 14.74 2.21 -17.92
N GLU A 181 15.76 2.87 -17.38
CA GLU A 181 15.91 3.02 -15.94
C GLU A 181 14.81 3.96 -15.44
N PHE A 182 14.07 3.51 -14.45
CA PHE A 182 12.98 4.27 -13.86
C PHE A 182 13.25 4.63 -12.41
N VAL A 183 13.62 3.65 -11.61
CA VAL A 183 13.97 3.84 -10.20
C VAL A 183 15.37 3.31 -9.92
N THR A 184 15.92 3.65 -8.74
CA THR A 184 17.19 3.09 -8.29
C THR A 184 17.06 1.56 -8.11
N PRO A 185 18.02 0.75 -8.57
CA PRO A 185 18.01 -0.69 -8.36
C PRO A 185 17.81 -1.09 -6.90
N PHE A 186 16.99 -2.11 -6.67
CA PHE A 186 16.64 -2.65 -5.35
C PHE A 186 16.07 -1.62 -4.36
N SER A 187 15.49 -0.55 -4.89
CA SER A 187 14.73 0.40 -4.09
C SER A 187 13.37 -0.19 -3.71
N ARG A 188 12.79 0.28 -2.61
CA ARG A 188 11.46 -0.13 -2.18
C ARG A 188 10.40 0.70 -2.89
N ASN A 189 9.65 0.05 -3.74
CA ASN A 189 8.63 0.68 -4.56
C ASN A 189 7.25 0.14 -4.24
N TRP A 190 6.24 0.98 -4.46
CA TRP A 190 4.86 0.59 -4.32
C TRP A 190 4.14 0.58 -5.67
N SER A 191 2.86 0.25 -5.66
CA SER A 191 2.08 0.01 -6.88
C SER A 191 2.22 1.12 -7.91
N LEU A 192 2.40 0.73 -9.16
CA LEU A 192 2.40 1.65 -10.29
C LEU A 192 1.01 2.25 -10.49
N ASN A 193 0.95 3.53 -10.85
CA ASN A 193 -0.27 4.17 -11.32
C ASN A 193 0.00 4.81 -12.68
N LEU A 194 -0.94 4.68 -13.61
CA LEU A 194 -0.83 5.22 -14.97
C LEU A 194 -2.00 6.16 -15.23
N LEU A 195 -1.67 7.42 -15.52
CA LEU A 195 -2.67 8.44 -15.80
C LEU A 195 -2.23 9.27 -17.00
N ASP A 196 -3.06 9.36 -18.03
CA ASP A 196 -2.82 10.13 -19.27
C ASP A 196 -1.43 9.85 -19.88
N GLY A 197 -0.99 8.58 -19.82
CA GLY A 197 0.30 8.16 -20.31
C GLY A 197 1.50 8.52 -19.43
N VAL A 198 1.27 9.06 -18.24
CA VAL A 198 2.32 9.29 -17.25
C VAL A 198 2.26 8.20 -16.18
N LEU A 199 3.40 7.57 -15.96
CA LEU A 199 3.57 6.50 -14.97
C LEU A 199 4.12 7.08 -13.67
N TYR A 200 3.51 6.67 -12.55
CA TYR A 200 3.87 7.13 -11.20
C TYR A 200 4.18 5.95 -10.29
N THR A 201 5.18 6.13 -9.42
CA THR A 201 5.40 5.27 -8.24
C THR A 201 6.11 6.05 -7.14
N THR A 202 6.40 5.36 -6.03
CA THR A 202 7.11 5.90 -4.89
C THR A 202 8.38 5.13 -4.64
N VAL A 203 9.40 5.80 -4.13
CA VAL A 203 10.64 5.20 -3.64
C VAL A 203 10.76 5.53 -2.17
N GLY A 204 10.80 4.51 -1.32
CA GLY A 204 10.75 4.70 0.13
C GLY A 204 11.92 4.09 0.88
N ARG A 205 12.11 4.55 2.09
CA ARG A 205 12.92 3.98 3.17
C ARG A 205 14.41 3.76 2.90
N GLY A 206 15.03 4.50 1.99
CA GLY A 206 16.49 4.44 1.79
C GLY A 206 17.02 3.10 1.28
N CYS A 207 16.14 2.20 0.83
CA CYS A 207 16.54 0.97 0.15
C CYS A 207 17.01 1.28 -1.28
N GLY A 208 17.99 0.56 -1.77
CA GLY A 208 18.47 0.67 -3.15
C GLY A 208 19.98 0.84 -3.27
N ASN A 209 20.45 0.74 -4.50
CA ASN A 209 21.87 0.90 -4.88
C ASN A 209 22.08 2.19 -5.66
N GLY A 210 23.09 2.95 -5.28
CA GLY A 210 23.58 4.08 -6.03
C GLY A 210 22.89 5.42 -5.76
N PRO A 211 23.44 6.50 -6.30
CA PRO A 211 22.90 7.84 -6.12
C PRO A 211 21.60 8.03 -6.91
N VAL A 212 20.67 8.81 -6.37
CA VAL A 212 19.47 9.23 -7.08
C VAL A 212 19.75 10.57 -7.77
N PRO A 213 19.56 10.70 -9.09
CA PRO A 213 19.74 11.97 -9.78
C PRO A 213 18.87 13.08 -9.17
N GLY A 214 19.49 14.21 -8.84
CA GLY A 214 18.80 15.37 -8.24
C GLY A 214 18.51 15.23 -6.74
N ALA A 215 18.98 14.17 -6.08
CA ALA A 215 18.81 14.05 -4.63
C ALA A 215 19.52 15.20 -3.90
N PRO A 216 18.87 15.81 -2.89
CA PRO A 216 19.52 16.81 -2.07
C PRO A 216 20.70 16.21 -1.32
N ALA A 217 21.78 16.99 -1.19
CA ALA A 217 22.95 16.56 -0.44
C ALA A 217 22.58 16.31 1.03
N PRO A 218 23.05 15.20 1.64
CA PRO A 218 22.83 14.96 3.06
C PRO A 218 23.52 16.07 3.88
N PRO A 219 22.94 16.49 5.01
CA PRO A 219 23.57 17.49 5.87
C PRO A 219 24.99 17.08 6.30
N PRO A 220 25.92 18.03 6.45
CA PRO A 220 27.26 17.75 6.93
C PRO A 220 27.26 16.97 8.24
N GLY A 221 28.01 15.86 8.30
CA GLY A 221 28.10 15.00 9.49
C GLY A 221 27.18 13.78 9.53
N THR A 222 26.24 13.62 8.60
CA THR A 222 25.34 12.44 8.56
C THR A 222 25.95 11.19 7.91
N LEU A 223 27.12 11.33 7.27
CA LEU A 223 27.81 10.23 6.57
C LEU A 223 28.74 9.39 7.47
N ARG A 224 28.70 9.55 8.80
CA ARG A 224 29.47 8.71 9.72
C ARG A 224 28.67 7.47 10.13
N GLY A 225 29.07 6.32 9.59
CA GLY A 225 28.76 5.01 10.10
C GLY A 225 27.81 4.20 9.22
N GLY A 226 28.38 3.32 8.38
CA GLY A 226 27.71 2.10 7.93
C GLY A 226 27.54 1.14 9.10
N GLY A 227 26.74 1.54 10.09
CA GLY A 227 26.21 0.67 11.12
C GLY A 227 24.76 0.38 10.75
N THR A 228 24.33 -0.85 10.94
CA THR A 228 22.92 -1.22 11.06
C THR A 228 22.20 -0.10 11.79
N PRO A 229 21.05 0.43 11.30
CA PRO A 229 20.28 1.39 12.07
C PRO A 229 20.11 0.82 13.48
N PRO A 230 20.33 1.58 14.55
CA PRO A 230 20.04 1.07 15.89
C PRO A 230 18.58 0.60 15.86
N GLN A 231 18.36 -0.64 16.23
CA GLN A 231 17.01 -1.14 16.50
C GLN A 231 16.47 -0.20 17.57
N ARG A 232 15.47 0.61 17.20
CA ARG A 232 14.87 1.59 18.09
C ARG A 232 14.05 0.88 19.18
N GLY A 233 14.77 0.35 20.18
CA GLY A 233 14.22 -0.09 21.45
C GLY A 233 14.84 0.67 22.63
N ASP A 234 15.97 1.40 22.41
CA ASP A 234 16.79 1.90 23.51
C ASP A 234 16.64 3.42 23.80
N ALA A 235 15.82 4.15 23.07
CA ALA A 235 15.67 5.59 23.30
C ALA A 235 14.67 5.96 24.42
N ALA A 236 13.81 5.05 24.84
CA ALA A 236 12.83 5.30 25.91
C ALA A 236 13.41 5.09 27.34
N ALA A 237 14.63 4.56 27.47
CA ALA A 237 15.24 4.23 28.77
C ALA A 237 16.21 5.32 29.29
N ARG A 238 16.36 6.46 28.62
CA ARG A 238 17.34 7.52 29.03
C ARG A 238 16.74 8.85 29.45
N ALA A 239 15.56 8.86 29.96
CA ALA A 239 15.00 10.03 30.65
C ALA A 239 14.59 9.65 32.07
N GLY A 240 15.53 9.76 33.02
CA GLY A 240 15.21 9.66 34.44
C GLY A 240 16.11 8.73 35.25
N GLY A 241 17.42 9.00 35.30
CA GLY A 241 18.32 8.39 36.30
C GLY A 241 19.11 9.47 37.03
N PRO A 242 19.33 9.36 38.36
CA PRO A 242 20.11 10.33 39.14
C PRO A 242 21.62 10.25 38.83
N PRO A 243 22.41 11.28 39.17
CA PRO A 243 23.80 11.41 38.75
C PRO A 243 24.70 10.33 39.37
N ALA A 244 25.62 9.83 38.55
CA ALA A 244 26.60 8.84 38.94
C ALA A 244 27.64 9.40 39.91
N GLN A 245 27.92 8.64 40.97
CA GLN A 245 29.06 8.85 41.86
C GLN A 245 30.36 8.35 41.20
N GLU A 246 31.41 9.16 41.31
CA GLU A 246 32.79 8.81 40.95
C GLU A 246 33.39 7.75 41.90
N GLY A 247 34.17 6.83 41.32
CA GLY A 247 35.24 6.14 42.04
C GLY A 247 35.21 4.63 42.10
N ALA A 248 35.93 3.96 41.17
CA ALA A 248 36.69 2.74 41.49
C ALA A 248 37.66 2.40 40.32
N PRO A 249 38.83 1.78 40.61
CA PRO A 249 40.01 1.86 39.76
C PRO A 249 40.12 0.73 38.70
N ALA A 250 40.95 1.02 37.70
CA ALA A 250 41.32 0.16 36.59
C ALA A 250 41.98 -1.16 37.04
N ARG A 251 41.64 -2.26 36.40
CA ARG A 251 42.43 -3.52 36.41
C ARG A 251 43.16 -3.67 35.09
N GLU A 252 44.48 -3.75 35.19
CA GLU A 252 45.42 -4.09 34.13
C GLU A 252 45.39 -5.59 33.78
N GLY A 253 45.64 -5.89 32.51
CA GLY A 253 46.51 -7.00 32.07
C GLY A 253 45.86 -8.31 31.63
N ALA A 254 45.70 -8.50 30.30
CA ALA A 254 45.95 -9.81 29.67
C ALA A 254 46.47 -9.61 28.24
N PRO A 255 47.39 -10.44 27.72
CA PRO A 255 48.21 -10.14 26.55
C PRO A 255 47.52 -10.43 25.22
N ALA A 256 47.93 -9.65 24.21
CA ALA A 256 47.52 -9.77 22.81
C ALA A 256 48.04 -11.04 22.15
N GLY A 257 47.15 -11.81 21.57
CA GLY A 257 47.49 -12.90 20.64
C GLY A 257 47.37 -12.38 19.21
N ASP A 258 48.44 -12.56 18.44
CA ASP A 258 48.56 -12.18 17.02
C ASP A 258 47.54 -12.88 16.14
N ALA A 259 46.68 -12.11 15.46
CA ALA A 259 45.92 -12.56 14.31
C ALA A 259 46.32 -11.76 13.07
N PRO A 260 46.54 -12.41 11.92
CA PRO A 260 47.10 -11.75 10.74
C PRO A 260 46.12 -10.74 10.12
N ALA A 261 46.59 -9.52 9.93
CA ALA A 261 45.92 -8.44 9.24
C ALA A 261 45.66 -8.82 7.77
N ARG A 262 44.39 -9.06 7.41
CA ARG A 262 43.92 -8.96 6.04
C ARG A 262 43.13 -7.66 5.88
N GLY A 263 43.86 -6.61 5.63
CA GLY A 263 43.31 -5.33 5.19
C GLY A 263 42.78 -5.45 3.77
N ARG A 264 41.47 -5.68 3.60
CA ARG A 264 40.75 -5.20 2.42
C ARG A 264 39.98 -3.95 2.89
N GLY A 265 40.34 -2.82 2.34
CA GLY A 265 39.67 -1.56 2.57
C GLY A 265 38.17 -1.74 2.31
N ARG A 266 37.36 -1.70 3.35
CA ARG A 266 35.91 -1.56 3.22
C ARG A 266 35.67 -0.20 2.66
N GLY A 267 35.37 -0.11 1.35
CA GLY A 267 34.82 1.09 0.74
C GLY A 267 33.66 1.60 1.60
N ALA A 268 33.55 2.91 1.75
CA ALA A 268 32.44 3.51 2.47
C ALA A 268 31.12 2.98 1.90
N ALA A 269 30.18 2.59 2.79
CA ALA A 269 28.87 2.14 2.34
C ALA A 269 28.23 3.27 1.49
N PRO A 270 27.60 2.94 0.37
CA PRO A 270 26.94 3.95 -0.45
C PRO A 270 25.90 4.71 0.39
N PRO A 271 25.71 6.00 0.12
CA PRO A 271 24.73 6.80 0.84
C PRO A 271 23.32 6.19 0.65
N PRO A 272 22.44 6.25 1.65
CA PRO A 272 21.08 5.74 1.55
C PRO A 272 20.32 6.49 0.45
N VAL A 273 19.51 5.76 -0.30
CA VAL A 273 18.65 6.33 -1.34
C VAL A 273 17.63 7.26 -0.69
N ALA A 274 17.57 8.52 -1.13
CA ALA A 274 16.60 9.48 -0.64
C ALA A 274 15.18 9.07 -1.06
N ALA A 275 14.23 9.09 -0.12
CA ALA A 275 12.84 8.78 -0.41
C ALA A 275 12.22 9.86 -1.31
N HIS A 276 11.48 9.43 -2.33
CA HIS A 276 10.87 10.35 -3.30
C HIS A 276 9.65 9.75 -4.00
N MET A 277 8.85 10.61 -4.59
CA MET A 277 7.84 10.28 -5.59
C MET A 277 8.44 10.49 -6.98
N ILE A 278 8.01 9.69 -7.95
CA ILE A 278 8.60 9.70 -9.29
C ILE A 278 7.51 9.62 -10.36
N ALA A 279 7.71 10.36 -11.46
CA ALA A 279 6.83 10.38 -12.62
C ALA A 279 7.62 10.27 -13.92
N MET A 280 7.20 9.40 -14.84
CA MET A 280 7.75 9.21 -16.19
C MET A 280 6.66 9.40 -17.22
N ASP A 281 6.86 10.30 -18.17
CA ASP A 281 5.95 10.51 -19.30
C ASP A 281 6.25 9.49 -20.42
N LEU A 282 5.40 8.46 -20.53
CA LEU A 282 5.52 7.40 -21.54
C LEU A 282 5.11 7.86 -22.96
N ASN A 283 4.44 9.02 -23.08
CA ASN A 283 4.12 9.63 -24.37
C ASN A 283 5.26 10.50 -24.89
N ASN A 284 6.17 10.93 -24.00
CA ASN A 284 7.38 11.69 -24.35
C ASN A 284 8.57 11.21 -23.51
N PRO A 285 9.16 10.05 -23.86
CA PRO A 285 10.26 9.46 -23.08
C PRO A 285 11.55 10.30 -23.08
N ALA A 286 11.68 11.28 -23.97
CA ALA A 286 12.81 12.22 -23.95
C ALA A 286 12.66 13.30 -22.84
N ARG A 287 11.48 13.45 -22.27
CA ARG A 287 11.27 14.34 -21.12
C ARG A 287 11.97 13.79 -19.88
N PRO A 288 12.70 14.64 -19.13
CA PRO A 288 13.31 14.19 -17.89
C PRO A 288 12.27 13.61 -16.92
N ILE A 289 12.66 12.57 -16.20
CA ILE A 289 11.86 11.98 -15.12
C ILE A 289 11.71 13.01 -13.99
N SER A 290 10.48 13.30 -13.60
CA SER A 290 10.21 14.20 -12.46
C SER A 290 10.37 13.43 -11.14
N ARG A 291 11.00 14.06 -10.14
CA ARG A 291 11.17 13.51 -8.80
C ARG A 291 10.83 14.56 -7.76
N PHE A 292 10.10 14.14 -6.73
CA PHE A 292 9.82 14.96 -5.54
C PHE A 292 10.38 14.26 -4.31
N PHE A 293 11.42 14.83 -3.71
CA PHE A 293 12.09 14.26 -2.55
C PHE A 293 11.34 14.63 -1.26
N THR A 294 11.11 13.64 -0.42
CA THR A 294 10.43 13.82 0.87
C THR A 294 11.38 14.02 2.03
N SER A 295 12.66 13.75 1.82
CA SER A 295 13.71 14.01 2.82
C SER A 295 15.09 14.15 2.18
N THR A 296 16.01 14.74 2.95
CA THR A 296 17.42 14.93 2.55
C THR A 296 18.35 13.88 3.15
N ALA A 297 17.99 13.25 4.28
CA ALA A 297 18.94 12.46 5.06
C ALA A 297 18.38 11.22 5.77
N ARG A 298 17.09 11.12 5.95
CA ARG A 298 16.42 9.98 6.58
C ARG A 298 15.29 9.47 5.71
N PRO A 299 15.08 8.16 5.66
CA PRO A 299 13.99 7.59 4.90
C PRO A 299 12.65 7.92 5.56
N ASN A 300 11.89 8.80 4.95
CA ASN A 300 10.51 9.13 5.26
C ASN A 300 9.66 9.08 3.99
N GLY A 301 9.71 7.98 3.30
CA GLY A 301 8.96 7.76 2.06
C GLY A 301 7.56 7.27 2.31
N ALA A 302 6.81 7.04 1.22
CA ALA A 302 5.54 6.36 1.27
C ALA A 302 5.72 4.91 1.76
N TRP A 303 4.77 4.45 2.58
CA TRP A 303 4.80 3.10 3.14
C TRP A 303 3.58 2.25 2.74
N SER A 304 2.56 2.85 2.15
CA SER A 304 1.35 2.18 1.68
C SER A 304 1.55 1.50 0.32
N ARG A 305 1.07 0.26 0.20
CA ARG A 305 1.04 -0.48 -1.06
C ARG A 305 0.23 0.17 -2.16
N ALA A 306 -0.75 0.97 -1.82
CA ALA A 306 -1.54 1.73 -2.79
C ALA A 306 -0.67 2.63 -3.68
N GLY A 307 0.48 3.10 -3.16
CA GLY A 307 1.27 4.12 -3.84
C GLY A 307 0.54 5.44 -3.92
N LEU A 308 0.63 6.13 -5.06
CA LEU A 308 -0.08 7.39 -5.29
C LEU A 308 -1.51 7.10 -5.76
N ALA A 309 -2.48 7.82 -5.17
CA ALA A 309 -3.88 7.81 -5.59
C ALA A 309 -4.21 9.08 -6.38
N TRP A 310 -5.05 8.97 -7.39
CA TRP A 310 -5.55 10.11 -8.14
C TRP A 310 -6.80 10.68 -7.47
N ALA A 311 -6.87 11.99 -7.29
CA ALA A 311 -8.08 12.66 -6.81
C ALA A 311 -8.07 14.13 -7.23
N GLN A 312 -9.22 14.64 -7.66
CA GLN A 312 -9.46 16.06 -7.95
C GLN A 312 -8.30 16.72 -8.75
N ASN A 313 -7.93 16.12 -9.88
CA ASN A 313 -6.83 16.56 -10.74
C ASN A 313 -5.47 16.69 -10.04
N SER A 314 -5.23 15.86 -9.05
CA SER A 314 -3.99 15.81 -8.27
C SER A 314 -3.64 14.39 -7.84
N LEU A 315 -2.44 14.20 -7.33
CA LEU A 315 -1.96 12.96 -6.75
C LEU A 315 -1.94 13.08 -5.23
N LEU A 316 -2.44 12.08 -4.54
CA LEU A 316 -2.41 11.97 -3.09
C LEU A 316 -1.43 10.88 -2.67
N VAL A 317 -0.62 11.15 -1.65
CA VAL A 317 0.30 10.17 -1.06
C VAL A 317 0.61 10.52 0.38
N GLN A 318 0.72 9.50 1.23
CA GLN A 318 1.13 9.65 2.62
C GLN A 318 2.59 9.24 2.80
N THR A 319 3.32 9.99 3.60
CA THR A 319 4.69 9.66 4.03
C THR A 319 4.69 9.06 5.44
N ALA A 320 5.75 8.30 5.73
CA ALA A 320 5.98 7.63 7.00
C ALA A 320 6.79 8.49 7.98
N ASP A 321 7.27 7.86 9.05
CA ASP A 321 8.08 8.50 10.09
C ASP A 321 9.25 9.30 9.53
N GLY A 322 9.58 10.41 10.18
CA GLY A 322 10.67 11.28 9.77
C GLY A 322 10.51 12.71 10.25
N VAL A 323 11.50 13.52 9.92
CA VAL A 323 11.47 14.94 10.25
C VAL A 323 10.42 15.66 9.41
N TRP A 324 9.63 16.50 10.06
CA TRP A 324 8.69 17.40 9.41
C TRP A 324 9.20 18.84 9.49
N ASN A 325 9.52 19.42 8.37
CA ASN A 325 9.90 20.82 8.21
C ASN A 325 9.67 21.22 6.74
N PRO A 326 8.43 21.54 6.36
CA PRO A 326 8.07 21.86 4.98
C PRO A 326 8.94 22.95 4.32
N PRO A 327 9.32 24.06 5.01
CA PRO A 327 10.21 25.04 4.43
C PRO A 327 11.60 24.51 4.04
N GLN A 328 12.03 23.40 4.64
CA GLN A 328 13.29 22.71 4.30
C GLN A 328 13.08 21.47 3.42
N GLY A 329 11.87 21.25 2.90
CA GLY A 329 11.55 20.08 2.07
C GLY A 329 11.51 18.75 2.84
N LEU A 330 11.23 18.78 4.14
CA LEU A 330 11.16 17.61 5.00
C LEU A 330 9.69 17.28 5.32
N TRP A 331 9.20 16.15 4.83
CA TRP A 331 7.78 15.79 4.78
C TRP A 331 7.48 14.50 5.55
N GLY A 332 8.02 14.32 6.75
CA GLY A 332 7.67 13.17 7.61
C GLY A 332 6.22 13.21 8.06
N GLN A 333 5.54 12.06 8.13
CA GLN A 333 4.16 11.88 8.63
C GLN A 333 3.14 12.80 7.95
N THR A 334 3.24 13.00 6.65
CA THR A 334 2.45 13.99 5.91
C THR A 334 1.64 13.35 4.80
N LEU A 335 0.38 13.71 4.65
CA LEU A 335 -0.39 13.53 3.43
C LEU A 335 -0.10 14.69 2.48
N LEU A 336 0.42 14.38 1.32
CA LEU A 336 0.77 15.33 0.27
C LEU A 336 -0.28 15.28 -0.84
N ARG A 337 -0.66 16.45 -1.34
CA ARG A 337 -1.37 16.64 -2.59
C ARG A 337 -0.42 17.26 -3.59
N LEU A 338 -0.14 16.51 -4.68
CA LEU A 338 0.89 16.86 -5.65
C LEU A 338 0.28 17.15 -7.02
N ALA A 339 0.88 18.10 -7.74
CA ALA A 339 0.55 18.37 -9.13
C ALA A 339 0.93 17.19 -10.03
N PRO A 340 0.10 16.80 -11.00
CA PRO A 340 0.45 15.79 -11.99
C PRO A 340 1.68 16.20 -12.80
N LYS A 341 2.47 15.23 -13.22
CA LYS A 341 3.69 15.39 -14.05
C LYS A 341 4.84 16.11 -13.36
N THR A 342 4.61 17.25 -12.70
CA THR A 342 5.67 18.03 -12.03
C THR A 342 5.97 17.56 -10.62
N LEU A 343 4.97 16.99 -9.93
CA LEU A 343 5.01 16.57 -8.54
C LEU A 343 5.21 17.74 -7.54
N GLU A 344 4.91 18.96 -7.95
CA GLU A 344 4.91 20.12 -7.05
C GLU A 344 3.85 19.97 -5.96
N VAL A 345 4.15 20.40 -4.74
CA VAL A 345 3.20 20.35 -3.62
C VAL A 345 2.12 21.42 -3.83
N LEU A 346 0.88 20.97 -3.93
CA LEU A 346 -0.30 21.84 -4.04
C LEU A 346 -0.90 22.13 -2.66
N ASP A 347 -0.84 21.14 -1.75
CA ASP A 347 -1.37 21.23 -0.41
C ASP A 347 -0.89 20.03 0.42
N TYR A 348 -1.05 20.07 1.75
CA TYR A 348 -0.68 18.97 2.62
C TYR A 348 -1.46 18.96 3.94
N PHE A 349 -1.43 17.81 4.62
CA PHE A 349 -1.94 17.64 5.98
C PHE A 349 -0.94 16.83 6.80
N THR A 350 -0.65 17.28 8.02
CA THR A 350 0.18 16.56 8.98
C THR A 350 -0.57 16.42 10.30
N PRO A 351 -0.73 15.21 10.85
CA PRO A 351 -1.38 14.99 12.14
C PRO A 351 -0.79 15.84 13.27
N SER A 352 -1.63 16.34 14.17
CA SER A 352 -1.21 17.19 15.27
C SER A 352 -0.34 16.46 16.32
N ASN A 353 -0.46 15.12 16.40
CA ASN A 353 0.28 14.24 17.30
C ASN A 353 1.63 13.75 16.73
N LEU A 354 2.22 14.49 15.80
CA LEU A 354 3.46 14.15 15.08
C LEU A 354 4.59 13.61 15.97
N GLU A 355 4.79 14.21 17.14
CA GLU A 355 5.84 13.80 18.08
C GLU A 355 5.59 12.39 18.63
N ILE A 356 4.32 12.07 18.94
CA ILE A 356 3.92 10.73 19.39
C ILE A 356 4.11 9.72 18.26
N LEU A 357 3.74 10.08 17.03
CA LEU A 357 3.91 9.21 15.87
C LEU A 357 5.38 8.85 15.67
N ASN A 358 6.25 9.84 15.65
CA ASN A 358 7.70 9.64 15.46
C ASN A 358 8.38 8.92 16.64
N ALA A 359 7.95 9.19 17.88
CA ALA A 359 8.52 8.54 19.05
C ALA A 359 8.20 7.04 19.11
N ASN A 360 7.07 6.61 18.56
CA ASN A 360 6.58 5.25 18.62
C ASN A 360 6.62 4.50 17.27
N ASP A 361 7.26 5.05 16.23
CA ASP A 361 7.32 4.46 14.88
C ASP A 361 5.92 4.17 14.29
N LEU A 362 4.98 5.09 14.56
CA LEU A 362 3.60 4.98 14.11
C LEU A 362 3.41 5.64 12.75
N ASP A 363 3.91 4.98 11.71
CA ASP A 363 3.86 5.52 10.35
C ASP A 363 2.44 5.90 9.91
N TYR A 364 2.21 7.19 9.72
CA TYR A 364 0.98 7.68 9.09
C TYR A 364 0.85 7.15 7.65
N GLY A 365 1.99 7.01 6.98
CA GLY A 365 2.07 6.52 5.60
C GLY A 365 1.74 5.04 5.40
N SER A 366 1.44 4.26 6.44
CA SER A 366 1.10 2.84 6.32
C SER A 366 -0.30 2.58 5.76
N GLY A 367 -1.24 3.51 6.00
CA GLY A 367 -2.66 3.31 5.76
C GLY A 367 -3.13 3.63 4.34
N GLY A 368 -2.38 4.39 3.56
CA GLY A 368 -2.84 4.86 2.26
C GLY A 368 -4.00 5.86 2.36
N THR A 369 -4.35 6.44 1.22
CA THR A 369 -5.36 7.49 1.12
C THR A 369 -6.15 7.37 -0.17
N LEU A 370 -7.38 7.86 -0.16
CA LEU A 370 -8.19 8.04 -1.36
C LEU A 370 -9.08 9.28 -1.26
N GLY A 371 -9.46 9.81 -2.42
CA GLY A 371 -10.39 10.93 -2.54
C GLY A 371 -11.70 10.52 -3.16
N PHE A 372 -12.77 11.23 -2.80
CA PHE A 372 -14.10 11.04 -3.39
C PHE A 372 -14.96 12.30 -3.27
N THR A 373 -15.97 12.41 -4.11
CA THR A 373 -16.97 13.48 -4.01
C THR A 373 -18.17 13.01 -3.19
N PHE A 374 -18.61 13.82 -2.26
CA PHE A 374 -19.81 13.62 -1.44
C PHE A 374 -20.64 14.90 -1.40
N GLN A 375 -21.88 14.86 -1.93
CA GLN A 375 -22.82 15.98 -1.99
C GLN A 375 -22.17 17.29 -2.56
N GLY A 376 -21.39 17.15 -3.63
CA GLY A 376 -20.72 18.28 -4.28
C GLY A 376 -19.45 18.78 -3.58
N ARG A 377 -19.02 18.12 -2.49
CA ARG A 377 -17.76 18.38 -1.79
C ARG A 377 -16.75 17.31 -2.12
N ASP A 378 -15.54 17.69 -2.43
CA ASP A 378 -14.43 16.79 -2.62
C ASP A 378 -13.75 16.55 -1.26
N LEU A 379 -13.69 15.29 -0.88
CA LEU A 379 -13.19 14.83 0.41
C LEU A 379 -12.05 13.83 0.22
N VAL A 380 -11.18 13.77 1.21
CA VAL A 380 -10.08 12.80 1.29
C VAL A 380 -10.17 12.07 2.61
N VAL A 381 -9.96 10.75 2.60
CA VAL A 381 -9.82 9.95 3.80
C VAL A 381 -8.43 9.35 3.90
N SER A 382 -7.94 9.23 5.12
CA SER A 382 -6.62 8.67 5.41
C SER A 382 -6.58 8.11 6.83
N ALA A 383 -5.61 7.25 7.10
CA ALA A 383 -5.33 6.70 8.42
C ALA A 383 -3.88 6.20 8.47
N GLY A 384 -3.40 5.83 9.65
CA GLY A 384 -2.06 5.29 9.84
C GLY A 384 -1.98 4.27 10.98
N LYS A 385 -0.76 3.91 11.37
CA LYS A 385 -0.50 2.93 12.44
C LYS A 385 -1.05 3.34 13.80
N ASP A 386 -1.22 4.63 14.06
CA ASP A 386 -1.84 5.09 15.29
C ASP A 386 -3.34 4.75 15.38
N GLY A 387 -3.95 4.29 14.29
CA GLY A 387 -5.35 3.93 14.25
C GLY A 387 -6.32 5.10 14.24
N THR A 388 -5.85 6.33 14.05
CA THR A 388 -6.72 7.49 13.85
C THR A 388 -7.13 7.58 12.39
N VAL A 389 -8.44 7.72 12.17
CA VAL A 389 -9.04 7.91 10.84
C VAL A 389 -9.37 9.39 10.67
N TYR A 390 -8.98 9.95 9.54
CA TYR A 390 -9.17 11.36 9.20
C TYR A 390 -10.10 11.52 8.00
N LEU A 391 -10.97 12.53 8.05
CA LEU A 391 -11.71 13.06 6.91
C LEU A 391 -11.28 14.50 6.68
N LEU A 392 -10.83 14.80 5.47
CA LEU A 392 -10.24 16.08 5.10
C LEU A 392 -11.03 16.71 3.95
N ASP A 393 -11.04 18.04 3.87
CA ASP A 393 -11.52 18.77 2.69
C ASP A 393 -10.40 18.78 1.63
N ALA A 394 -10.69 18.30 0.42
CA ALA A 394 -9.69 18.26 -0.64
C ALA A 394 -9.24 19.64 -1.11
N LYS A 395 -10.02 20.70 -0.83
CA LYS A 395 -9.65 22.09 -1.16
C LYS A 395 -8.69 22.71 -0.15
N SER A 396 -8.65 22.17 1.09
CA SER A 396 -7.79 22.63 2.18
C SER A 396 -7.59 21.48 3.16
N LEU A 397 -6.60 20.61 2.88
CA LEU A 397 -6.44 19.32 3.53
C LEU A 397 -6.37 19.39 5.05
N GLY A 398 -5.68 20.35 5.60
CA GLY A 398 -5.52 20.50 7.05
C GLY A 398 -5.95 21.88 7.56
N GLY A 399 -6.77 22.62 6.81
CA GLY A 399 -7.11 24.00 7.17
C GLY A 399 -5.93 24.96 7.00
N ALA A 400 -6.01 26.13 7.63
CA ALA A 400 -4.98 27.17 7.48
C ALA A 400 -3.62 26.79 8.11
N ASP A 401 -3.61 25.89 9.07
CA ASP A 401 -2.41 25.40 9.76
C ASP A 401 -1.87 24.09 9.17
N HIS A 402 -2.54 23.52 8.17
CA HIS A 402 -2.27 22.21 7.59
C HIS A 402 -2.28 21.04 8.59
N ARG A 403 -2.93 21.22 9.76
CA ARG A 403 -2.94 20.26 10.88
C ARG A 403 -4.32 20.00 11.45
N THR A 404 -5.32 20.82 11.07
CA THR A 404 -6.70 20.70 11.55
C THR A 404 -7.55 19.93 10.53
N PRO A 405 -7.89 18.64 10.77
CA PRO A 405 -8.76 17.87 9.89
C PRO A 405 -10.20 18.36 9.99
N MET A 406 -11.01 18.11 8.95
CA MET A 406 -12.45 18.35 9.01
C MET A 406 -13.12 17.49 10.09
N PHE A 407 -12.69 16.24 10.20
CA PHE A 407 -13.12 15.28 11.22
C PHE A 407 -12.01 14.25 11.46
N SER A 408 -11.91 13.75 12.68
CA SER A 408 -11.06 12.62 13.02
C SER A 408 -11.69 11.77 14.12
N ILE A 409 -11.34 10.48 14.15
CA ILE A 409 -11.77 9.55 15.18
C ILE A 409 -10.67 8.52 15.45
N LYS A 410 -10.36 8.28 16.72
CA LYS A 410 -9.48 7.19 17.16
C LYS A 410 -10.23 5.87 17.01
N ALA A 411 -9.86 5.07 16.01
CA ALA A 411 -10.58 3.83 15.70
C ALA A 411 -9.87 2.57 16.20
N GLY A 412 -8.57 2.63 16.47
CA GLY A 412 -7.78 1.48 16.94
C GLY A 412 -6.46 1.88 17.57
N ASN A 413 -5.64 0.87 17.93
CA ASN A 413 -4.28 1.02 18.44
C ASN A 413 -4.14 1.94 19.66
N ASP A 414 -4.93 1.71 20.71
CA ASP A 414 -4.84 2.44 21.97
C ASP A 414 -3.50 2.24 22.69
N GLU A 415 -2.77 1.17 22.35
CA GLU A 415 -1.49 0.80 22.98
C GLU A 415 -0.26 1.38 22.25
N LEU A 416 -0.46 2.15 21.19
CA LEU A 416 0.60 2.74 20.36
C LEU A 416 1.61 1.69 19.84
N SER A 417 1.12 0.51 19.47
CA SER A 417 1.94 -0.58 18.93
C SER A 417 2.34 -0.32 17.48
N TYR A 418 3.63 -0.21 17.21
CA TYR A 418 4.14 0.17 15.88
C TYR A 418 4.09 -0.96 14.83
N ALA A 419 3.98 -2.20 15.27
CA ALA A 419 4.14 -3.34 14.35
C ALA A 419 2.94 -4.30 14.30
N SER A 420 2.02 -4.20 15.25
CA SER A 420 0.95 -5.19 15.45
C SER A 420 -0.45 -4.59 15.42
N MET A 421 -0.59 -3.29 15.32
CA MET A 421 -1.87 -2.59 15.42
C MET A 421 -1.94 -1.40 14.46
N GLY A 422 -3.14 -0.86 14.30
CA GLY A 422 -3.41 0.30 13.46
C GLY A 422 -3.74 -0.05 12.02
N VAL A 423 -3.78 0.96 11.15
CA VAL A 423 -4.13 0.78 9.73
C VAL A 423 -2.87 0.53 8.90
N TRP A 424 -2.81 -0.64 8.26
CA TRP A 424 -1.69 -1.09 7.43
C TRP A 424 -2.05 -1.36 5.98
N GLY A 425 -3.21 -0.99 5.56
CA GLY A 425 -3.71 -1.14 4.20
C GLY A 425 -4.55 0.05 3.80
N ALA A 426 -4.68 0.30 2.51
CA ALA A 426 -5.47 1.41 2.04
C ALA A 426 -6.96 1.21 2.33
N PRO A 427 -7.68 2.30 2.61
CA PRO A 427 -9.13 2.27 2.70
C PRO A 427 -9.76 1.94 1.36
N SER A 428 -11.02 1.54 1.38
CA SER A 428 -11.84 1.44 0.19
C SER A 428 -13.16 2.19 0.38
N THR A 429 -13.85 2.55 -0.72
CA THR A 429 -15.09 3.31 -0.66
C THR A 429 -16.07 2.88 -1.73
N PHE A 430 -17.35 2.97 -1.42
CA PHE A 430 -18.40 2.81 -2.41
C PHE A 430 -19.64 3.65 -2.09
N VAL A 431 -20.55 3.73 -3.05
CA VAL A 431 -21.88 4.31 -2.89
C VAL A 431 -22.90 3.19 -3.07
N ASN A 432 -23.77 3.02 -2.09
CA ASN A 432 -24.83 2.03 -2.15
C ASN A 432 -26.02 2.49 -3.02
N ALA A 433 -27.02 1.64 -3.19
CA ALA A 433 -28.21 1.95 -4.00
C ALA A 433 -29.05 3.13 -3.45
N ARG A 434 -28.90 3.48 -2.16
CA ARG A 434 -29.55 4.64 -1.55
C ARG A 434 -28.74 5.93 -1.67
N ASN A 435 -27.67 5.92 -2.48
CA ASN A 435 -26.73 7.04 -2.65
C ASN A 435 -26.01 7.42 -1.34
N GLU A 436 -25.80 6.45 -0.44
CA GLU A 436 -25.05 6.63 0.79
C GLU A 436 -23.58 6.28 0.55
N ARG A 437 -22.66 7.15 0.98
CA ARG A 437 -21.22 6.95 0.86
C ARG A 437 -20.69 6.20 2.08
N TRP A 438 -19.95 5.13 1.81
CA TRP A 438 -19.30 4.29 2.82
C TRP A 438 -17.78 4.27 2.61
N VAL A 439 -17.04 4.14 3.72
CA VAL A 439 -15.57 4.00 3.73
C VAL A 439 -15.22 2.86 4.68
N TYR A 440 -14.25 2.06 4.27
CA TYR A 440 -13.81 0.86 5.02
C TYR A 440 -12.32 0.90 5.23
N PHE A 441 -11.88 0.57 6.44
CA PHE A 441 -10.47 0.51 6.83
C PHE A 441 -10.11 -0.88 7.33
N PRO A 442 -8.99 -1.47 6.89
CA PRO A 442 -8.42 -2.67 7.51
C PRO A 442 -7.68 -2.25 8.78
N MET A 443 -8.15 -2.69 9.92
CA MET A 443 -7.54 -2.40 11.22
C MET A 443 -6.85 -3.64 11.76
N TRP A 444 -5.58 -3.55 12.12
CA TRP A 444 -4.86 -4.55 12.87
C TRP A 444 -5.05 -4.30 14.37
N GLY A 445 -5.20 -5.37 15.14
CA GLY A 445 -5.54 -5.28 16.56
C GLY A 445 -7.00 -4.88 16.82
N PRO A 446 -7.37 -4.74 18.09
CA PRO A 446 -8.74 -4.47 18.49
C PRO A 446 -9.19 -3.04 18.16
N PRO A 447 -10.52 -2.80 18.04
CA PRO A 447 -11.07 -1.47 18.02
C PRO A 447 -10.67 -0.66 19.25
N SER A 448 -10.51 0.65 19.07
CA SER A 448 -10.30 1.57 20.19
C SER A 448 -11.50 1.56 21.16
N LYS A 449 -11.21 1.75 22.43
CA LYS A 449 -12.25 1.93 23.47
C LYS A 449 -13.06 3.23 23.29
N GLU A 450 -12.51 4.18 22.53
CA GLU A 450 -13.14 5.47 22.25
C GLU A 450 -14.19 5.40 21.14
N VAL A 451 -14.08 4.40 20.22
CA VAL A 451 -15.02 4.25 19.12
C VAL A 451 -16.16 3.31 19.48
N LYS A 452 -17.40 3.71 19.16
CA LYS A 452 -18.59 2.88 19.36
C LYS A 452 -19.22 2.58 18.00
N PHE A 453 -19.12 1.34 17.57
CA PHE A 453 -19.83 0.86 16.40
C PHE A 453 -21.27 0.50 16.73
N GLU A 454 -22.20 0.82 15.84
CA GLU A 454 -23.61 0.44 15.98
C GLU A 454 -23.80 -1.08 15.98
N ARG A 455 -22.90 -1.80 15.28
CA ARG A 455 -22.91 -3.26 15.17
C ARG A 455 -21.51 -3.83 15.31
N SER A 456 -21.37 -4.88 16.11
CA SER A 456 -20.21 -5.77 16.13
C SER A 456 -20.61 -7.14 15.57
N ASN A 457 -19.82 -7.67 14.65
CA ASN A 457 -20.03 -8.99 14.04
C ASN A 457 -19.11 -10.06 14.66
N GLY A 458 -18.51 -9.79 15.81
CA GLY A 458 -17.69 -10.73 16.57
C GLY A 458 -16.59 -10.04 17.36
N ASP A 459 -15.76 -10.84 18.02
CA ASP A 459 -14.53 -10.39 18.65
C ASP A 459 -13.51 -10.02 17.56
N ALA A 460 -13.05 -8.78 17.55
CA ALA A 460 -12.10 -8.23 16.56
C ALA A 460 -10.69 -8.05 17.17
N ARG A 461 -10.27 -8.98 18.01
CA ARG A 461 -9.02 -8.89 18.79
C ARG A 461 -7.76 -8.77 17.95
N ASP A 462 -7.67 -9.52 16.85
CA ASP A 462 -6.46 -9.60 16.00
C ASP A 462 -6.54 -8.63 14.81
N GLY A 463 -7.72 -8.13 14.54
CA GLY A 463 -8.00 -7.19 13.46
C GLY A 463 -9.41 -7.33 12.91
N SER A 464 -9.77 -6.38 12.05
CA SER A 464 -11.12 -6.31 11.47
C SER A 464 -11.16 -5.38 10.26
N ILE A 465 -12.26 -5.44 9.53
CA ILE A 465 -12.68 -4.35 8.65
C ILE A 465 -13.64 -3.45 9.46
N MET A 466 -13.36 -2.16 9.48
CA MET A 466 -14.17 -1.15 10.13
C MET A 466 -14.89 -0.31 9.09
N ALA A 467 -16.21 -0.19 9.22
CA ALA A 467 -17.05 0.56 8.28
C ALA A 467 -17.56 1.86 8.88
N PHE A 468 -17.40 2.91 8.10
CA PHE A 468 -17.90 4.23 8.40
C PHE A 468 -18.82 4.72 7.29
N GLN A 469 -19.90 5.38 7.66
CA GLN A 469 -20.75 6.08 6.70
C GLN A 469 -20.43 7.57 6.72
N VAL A 470 -20.29 8.18 5.56
CA VAL A 470 -20.13 9.62 5.45
C VAL A 470 -21.52 10.25 5.56
N VAL A 471 -21.73 11.08 6.56
CA VAL A 471 -22.99 11.80 6.77
C VAL A 471 -22.72 13.27 7.05
N VAL A 472 -23.74 14.11 6.90
CA VAL A 472 -23.66 15.53 7.31
C VAL A 472 -24.23 15.66 8.72
N GLN A 473 -23.43 16.19 9.63
CA GLN A 473 -23.87 16.60 10.97
C GLN A 473 -23.69 18.11 11.12
N GLY A 474 -24.78 18.83 11.36
CA GLY A 474 -24.77 20.28 11.22
C GLY A 474 -24.47 20.70 9.78
N ALA A 475 -23.35 21.42 9.57
CA ALA A 475 -22.90 21.87 8.24
C ALA A 475 -21.69 21.10 7.70
N LYS A 476 -21.21 20.06 8.40
CA LYS A 476 -19.96 19.38 8.08
C LYS A 476 -20.16 17.90 7.81
N PRO A 477 -19.48 17.32 6.78
CA PRO A 477 -19.33 15.88 6.65
C PRO A 477 -18.53 15.30 7.82
N VAL A 478 -18.99 14.14 8.31
CA VAL A 478 -18.33 13.36 9.36
C VAL A 478 -18.35 11.87 8.99
N LEU A 479 -17.50 11.08 9.65
CA LEU A 479 -17.49 9.61 9.57
C LEU A 479 -18.23 9.04 10.78
N VAL A 480 -19.35 8.37 10.54
CA VAL A 480 -20.12 7.69 11.59
C VAL A 480 -19.74 6.21 11.60
N PRO A 481 -19.22 5.67 12.71
CA PRO A 481 -18.92 4.25 12.85
C PRO A 481 -20.21 3.42 12.75
N ARG A 482 -20.29 2.52 11.79
CA ARG A 482 -21.48 1.68 11.56
C ARG A 482 -21.31 0.26 12.05
N TRP A 483 -20.26 -0.39 11.57
CA TRP A 483 -20.01 -1.76 11.96
C TRP A 483 -18.52 -2.11 11.97
N VAL A 484 -18.18 -3.08 12.79
CA VAL A 484 -16.90 -3.79 12.80
C VAL A 484 -17.15 -5.26 12.42
N SER A 485 -16.27 -5.82 11.60
CA SER A 485 -16.38 -7.21 11.16
C SER A 485 -16.06 -8.19 12.29
N ARG A 486 -16.22 -9.47 12.00
CA ARG A 486 -15.60 -10.55 12.77
C ARG A 486 -14.10 -10.38 12.87
N ASN A 487 -13.46 -11.17 13.76
CA ASN A 487 -12.01 -11.22 13.87
C ASN A 487 -11.35 -11.68 12.57
N LEU A 488 -10.35 -10.91 12.12
CA LEU A 488 -9.50 -11.19 10.97
C LEU A 488 -8.04 -11.03 11.40
N ALA A 489 -7.24 -12.07 11.23
CA ALA A 489 -5.81 -11.97 11.52
C ALA A 489 -5.13 -11.09 10.47
N VAL A 490 -4.64 -9.92 10.89
CA VAL A 490 -3.83 -9.02 10.06
C VAL A 490 -4.49 -8.74 8.69
N PRO A 491 -5.74 -8.18 8.66
CA PRO A 491 -6.47 -8.00 7.41
C PRO A 491 -5.76 -7.05 6.45
N ASP A 492 -5.87 -7.34 5.15
CA ASP A 492 -5.39 -6.47 4.07
C ASP A 492 -6.51 -5.54 3.57
N SER A 493 -6.17 -4.64 2.64
CA SER A 493 -7.10 -3.69 2.02
C SER A 493 -8.35 -4.40 1.48
N PRO A 494 -9.57 -4.03 1.92
CA PRO A 494 -10.79 -4.65 1.44
C PRO A 494 -11.13 -4.19 0.02
N VAL A 495 -11.84 -5.05 -0.72
CA VAL A 495 -12.35 -4.77 -2.06
C VAL A 495 -13.86 -4.87 -2.07
N ILE A 496 -14.52 -3.95 -2.79
CA ILE A 496 -15.97 -3.91 -2.88
C ILE A 496 -16.44 -4.21 -4.30
N ALA A 497 -17.46 -5.04 -4.41
CA ALA A 497 -18.18 -5.27 -5.65
C ALA A 497 -19.65 -5.55 -5.34
N ASN A 498 -20.55 -4.86 -6.02
CA ASN A 498 -22.00 -5.07 -5.97
C ASN A 498 -22.58 -5.20 -4.55
N GLY A 499 -22.15 -4.34 -3.63
CA GLY A 499 -22.62 -4.31 -2.23
C GLY A 499 -22.05 -5.40 -1.32
N VAL A 500 -21.01 -6.09 -1.78
CA VAL A 500 -20.25 -7.10 -1.03
C VAL A 500 -18.83 -6.61 -0.82
N ILE A 501 -18.33 -6.75 0.40
CA ILE A 501 -16.91 -6.55 0.74
C ILE A 501 -16.23 -7.91 0.72
N TYR A 502 -15.11 -7.96 0.04
CA TYR A 502 -14.18 -9.08 0.09
C TYR A 502 -13.00 -8.68 0.97
N ALA A 503 -12.76 -9.48 1.98
CA ALA A 503 -11.69 -9.29 2.95
C ALA A 503 -10.95 -10.60 3.20
N ILE A 504 -9.70 -10.52 3.60
CA ILE A 504 -8.92 -11.70 4.01
C ILE A 504 -8.46 -11.58 5.46
N SER A 505 -8.55 -12.69 6.17
CA SER A 505 -7.69 -13.00 7.30
C SER A 505 -6.42 -13.59 6.68
N THR A 506 -5.30 -12.89 6.79
CA THR A 506 -4.07 -13.28 6.05
C THR A 506 -3.45 -14.57 6.54
N GLY A 507 -3.78 -15.01 7.75
CA GLY A 507 -3.13 -16.14 8.40
C GLY A 507 -1.70 -15.83 8.89
N GLU A 508 -1.22 -14.61 8.70
CA GLU A 508 0.06 -14.15 9.24
C GLU A 508 0.05 -14.15 10.77
N ASN A 509 1.22 -14.30 11.38
CA ASN A 509 1.35 -14.12 12.82
C ASN A 509 0.87 -12.70 13.21
N THR A 510 -0.13 -12.62 14.08
CA THR A 510 -0.72 -11.35 14.53
C THR A 510 0.23 -10.52 15.38
N LEU A 511 1.31 -11.13 15.87
CA LEU A 511 2.33 -10.50 16.69
C LEU A 511 3.58 -10.28 15.87
N GLN A 512 4.02 -9.05 15.83
CA GLN A 512 5.16 -8.62 15.01
C GLN A 512 6.38 -8.22 15.87
N ARG A 513 6.20 -8.16 17.18
CA ARG A 513 7.27 -7.79 18.14
C ARG A 513 7.16 -8.55 19.45
N HIS A 514 8.30 -8.80 20.10
CA HIS A 514 8.40 -9.51 21.38
C HIS A 514 7.86 -8.72 22.58
N THR A 515 7.80 -7.40 22.49
CA THR A 515 7.29 -6.53 23.54
C THR A 515 5.78 -6.31 23.49
N ASP A 516 5.07 -6.93 22.55
CA ASP A 516 3.61 -6.86 22.49
C ASP A 516 3.02 -7.63 23.70
N PRO A 517 2.19 -7.01 24.55
CA PRO A 517 1.59 -7.68 25.69
C PRO A 517 0.79 -8.94 25.31
N ARG A 518 0.20 -8.97 24.11
CA ARG A 518 -0.54 -10.13 23.61
C ARG A 518 0.39 -11.31 23.34
N TYR A 519 1.67 -11.07 23.02
CA TYR A 519 2.65 -12.13 22.81
C TYR A 519 2.79 -12.99 24.06
N HIS A 520 2.93 -12.39 25.23
CA HIS A 520 3.02 -13.10 26.49
C HIS A 520 1.76 -13.91 26.79
N ALA A 521 0.59 -13.33 26.57
CA ALA A 521 -0.68 -14.00 26.84
C ALA A 521 -0.93 -15.22 25.92
N ILE A 522 -0.49 -15.16 24.66
CA ILE A 522 -0.78 -16.18 23.64
C ILE A 522 0.30 -17.27 23.61
N TYR A 523 1.58 -16.89 23.72
CA TYR A 523 2.70 -17.81 23.49
C TYR A 523 3.40 -18.28 24.77
N GLN A 524 3.23 -17.59 25.87
CA GLN A 524 3.83 -18.01 27.14
C GLN A 524 2.94 -19.03 27.84
N LYS A 525 3.29 -20.31 27.72
CA LYS A 525 2.65 -21.36 28.50
C LYS A 525 2.98 -21.18 29.99
N PRO A 526 2.08 -21.53 30.91
CA PRO A 526 2.39 -21.56 32.34
C PRO A 526 3.66 -22.37 32.59
N GLY A 527 4.65 -21.80 33.30
CA GLY A 527 5.95 -22.44 33.58
C GLY A 527 7.01 -22.29 32.49
N ALA A 528 6.72 -21.64 31.36
CA ALA A 528 7.77 -21.34 30.39
C ALA A 528 8.72 -20.25 30.91
N PRO A 529 10.03 -20.30 30.56
CA PRO A 529 10.97 -19.26 30.97
C PRO A 529 10.54 -17.90 30.36
N PRO A 530 10.85 -16.79 31.02
CA PRO A 530 10.55 -15.46 30.49
C PRO A 530 11.11 -15.28 29.09
N LEU A 531 10.34 -14.70 28.20
CA LEU A 531 10.82 -14.40 26.85
C LEU A 531 11.91 -13.31 26.93
N PRO A 532 13.15 -13.61 26.54
CA PRO A 532 14.30 -12.73 26.79
C PRO A 532 14.41 -11.58 25.80
N LYS A 533 13.50 -11.46 24.82
CA LYS A 533 13.69 -10.59 23.67
C LYS A 533 12.83 -9.35 23.71
N THR A 534 13.45 -8.25 23.31
CA THR A 534 12.82 -6.98 23.00
C THR A 534 12.94 -6.70 21.50
N GLY A 535 12.06 -5.91 20.95
CA GLY A 535 12.12 -5.48 19.55
C GLY A 535 11.27 -6.30 18.59
N THR A 536 11.55 -6.13 17.30
CA THR A 536 10.82 -6.77 16.21
C THR A 536 11.20 -8.23 16.05
N MET A 537 10.21 -9.08 15.83
CA MET A 537 10.43 -10.49 15.52
C MET A 537 11.13 -10.63 14.17
N THR A 538 12.00 -11.64 14.07
CA THR A 538 12.61 -12.01 12.79
C THR A 538 11.56 -12.57 11.82
N ALA A 539 11.91 -12.64 10.55
CA ALA A 539 11.04 -13.26 9.56
C ALA A 539 10.71 -14.73 9.87
N GLU A 540 11.69 -15.48 10.33
CA GLU A 540 11.52 -16.86 10.75
C GLU A 540 10.55 -16.97 11.93
N GLU A 541 10.73 -16.15 12.97
CA GLU A 541 9.83 -16.11 14.12
C GLU A 541 8.39 -15.74 13.72
N ARG A 542 8.23 -14.81 12.78
CA ARG A 542 6.91 -14.43 12.26
C ARG A 542 6.26 -15.53 11.43
N GLY A 543 7.07 -16.34 10.72
CA GLY A 543 6.60 -17.49 9.95
C GLY A 543 6.16 -18.69 10.82
N GLN A 544 6.67 -18.82 12.05
CA GLN A 544 6.43 -19.98 12.90
C GLN A 544 4.98 -20.11 13.41
N ASN A 545 4.25 -19.02 13.54
CA ASN A 545 2.90 -19.01 14.09
C ASN A 545 1.88 -18.49 13.07
N THR A 546 2.13 -18.76 11.81
CA THR A 546 1.17 -18.50 10.74
C THR A 546 0.13 -19.60 10.69
N THR A 547 -1.05 -19.24 10.23
CA THR A 547 -2.11 -20.17 9.86
C THR A 547 -2.27 -20.14 8.34
N HIS A 548 -3.45 -20.25 7.82
CA HIS A 548 -3.73 -20.11 6.40
C HIS A 548 -4.63 -18.88 6.14
N THR A 549 -4.57 -18.39 4.94
CA THR A 549 -5.43 -17.28 4.49
C THR A 549 -6.89 -17.77 4.39
N ILE A 550 -7.80 -16.96 4.89
CA ILE A 550 -9.24 -17.17 4.72
C ILE A 550 -9.85 -15.97 4.00
N LEU A 551 -10.48 -16.25 2.86
CA LEU A 551 -11.28 -15.26 2.13
C LEU A 551 -12.68 -15.18 2.72
N TYR A 552 -13.12 -13.97 3.05
CA TYR A 552 -14.49 -13.67 3.48
C TYR A 552 -15.20 -12.78 2.47
N ALA A 553 -16.48 -13.02 2.29
CA ALA A 553 -17.40 -12.06 1.69
C ALA A 553 -18.33 -11.55 2.79
N LEU A 554 -18.42 -10.24 2.94
CA LEU A 554 -19.23 -9.57 3.97
C LEU A 554 -20.26 -8.65 3.30
N ASP A 555 -21.42 -8.51 3.91
CA ASP A 555 -22.39 -7.50 3.50
C ASP A 555 -21.81 -6.10 3.75
N ALA A 556 -21.76 -5.26 2.73
CA ALA A 556 -21.11 -3.96 2.82
C ALA A 556 -21.80 -2.99 3.79
N GLU A 557 -23.08 -3.14 4.02
CA GLU A 557 -23.86 -2.24 4.89
C GLU A 557 -23.96 -2.73 6.34
N THR A 558 -23.76 -4.03 6.58
CA THR A 558 -23.97 -4.63 7.91
C THR A 558 -22.74 -5.34 8.47
N GLY A 559 -21.74 -5.65 7.63
CA GLY A 559 -20.58 -6.45 8.01
C GLY A 559 -20.86 -7.93 8.25
N GLN A 560 -22.12 -8.39 8.02
CA GLN A 560 -22.50 -9.78 8.21
C GLN A 560 -21.74 -10.67 7.23
N GLU A 561 -21.24 -11.81 7.70
CA GLU A 561 -20.60 -12.82 6.86
C GLU A 561 -21.61 -13.45 5.91
N LEU A 562 -21.30 -13.44 4.62
CA LEU A 562 -22.05 -14.08 3.54
C LEU A 562 -21.34 -15.33 3.01
N TYR A 563 -20.00 -15.37 3.16
CA TYR A 563 -19.17 -16.49 2.70
C TYR A 563 -17.85 -16.53 3.45
N SER A 564 -17.32 -17.72 3.62
CA SER A 564 -15.96 -18.02 4.07
C SER A 564 -15.34 -19.12 3.24
N SER A 565 -14.10 -18.95 2.78
CA SER A 565 -13.34 -20.00 2.08
C SER A 565 -12.90 -21.14 3.00
N LYS A 566 -12.98 -20.96 4.32
CA LYS A 566 -12.47 -21.92 5.30
C LYS A 566 -11.04 -22.35 4.94
N ASP A 567 -10.79 -23.66 4.83
CA ASP A 567 -9.47 -24.27 4.60
C ASP A 567 -9.11 -24.44 3.11
N LEU A 568 -9.85 -23.80 2.19
CA LEU A 568 -9.59 -23.93 0.74
C LEU A 568 -8.29 -23.26 0.28
N ILE A 569 -7.75 -22.31 1.06
CA ILE A 569 -6.43 -21.72 0.84
C ILE A 569 -5.50 -22.33 1.89
N ASP A 570 -4.49 -23.05 1.47
CA ASP A 570 -3.59 -23.84 2.32
C ASP A 570 -2.27 -23.14 2.65
N ASP A 571 -2.22 -21.82 2.50
CA ASP A 571 -1.04 -20.97 2.73
C ASP A 571 -1.44 -19.59 3.25
N TRP A 572 -0.52 -18.91 3.89
CA TRP A 572 -0.72 -17.54 4.39
C TRP A 572 -0.26 -16.49 3.37
N THR A 573 -0.62 -15.23 3.63
CA THR A 573 -0.21 -14.10 2.81
C THR A 573 0.23 -12.91 3.64
N HIS A 574 0.92 -11.95 3.01
CA HIS A 574 1.33 -10.69 3.62
C HIS A 574 1.14 -9.56 2.61
N LEU A 575 0.22 -8.65 2.87
CA LEU A 575 -0.04 -7.44 2.08
C LEU A 575 -0.11 -7.67 0.55
N SER A 576 -0.74 -8.75 0.09
CA SER A 576 -0.80 -9.08 -1.36
C SER A 576 -2.01 -8.50 -2.07
N SER A 577 -3.00 -8.04 -1.33
CA SER A 577 -4.28 -7.52 -1.80
C SER A 577 -5.15 -8.53 -2.56
N ILE A 578 -6.44 -8.28 -2.56
CA ILE A 578 -7.46 -9.08 -3.24
C ILE A 578 -7.80 -8.40 -4.56
N THR A 579 -8.23 -9.19 -5.54
CA THR A 579 -8.81 -8.66 -6.77
C THR A 579 -10.17 -9.30 -7.01
N VAL A 580 -11.15 -8.47 -7.34
CA VAL A 580 -12.51 -8.94 -7.72
C VAL A 580 -12.82 -8.43 -9.11
N ALA A 581 -12.93 -9.34 -10.05
CA ALA A 581 -13.16 -8.99 -11.46
C ALA A 581 -13.81 -10.16 -12.22
N ASP A 582 -14.69 -9.83 -13.14
CA ASP A 582 -15.31 -10.75 -14.09
C ASP A 582 -15.92 -12.00 -13.44
N GLY A 583 -16.69 -11.82 -12.36
CA GLY A 583 -17.34 -12.89 -11.63
C GLY A 583 -16.42 -13.76 -10.79
N SER A 584 -15.20 -13.32 -10.53
CA SER A 584 -14.19 -14.08 -9.78
C SER A 584 -13.49 -13.23 -8.73
N VAL A 585 -13.03 -13.89 -7.68
CA VAL A 585 -12.17 -13.33 -6.63
C VAL A 585 -10.82 -14.03 -6.69
N TYR A 586 -9.75 -13.24 -6.74
CA TYR A 586 -8.38 -13.74 -6.80
C TYR A 586 -7.63 -13.36 -5.54
N VAL A 587 -6.96 -14.36 -4.96
CA VAL A 587 -6.11 -14.22 -3.77
C VAL A 587 -4.74 -14.80 -4.09
N THR A 588 -3.68 -14.12 -3.66
CA THR A 588 -2.30 -14.59 -3.81
C THR A 588 -1.69 -14.91 -2.45
N THR A 589 -0.80 -15.91 -2.41
CA THR A 589 -0.20 -16.38 -1.18
C THR A 589 1.31 -16.41 -1.23
N ARG A 590 1.92 -16.69 -0.08
CA ARG A 590 3.36 -16.66 0.10
C ARG A 590 4.10 -17.72 -0.70
N LYS A 591 3.51 -18.88 -0.91
CA LYS A 591 4.06 -19.93 -1.80
C LYS A 591 3.92 -19.61 -3.29
N THR A 592 3.72 -18.35 -3.64
CA THR A 592 3.56 -17.88 -5.02
C THR A 592 2.38 -18.50 -5.76
N ILE A 593 1.30 -18.81 -5.04
CA ILE A 593 0.10 -19.41 -5.61
C ILE A 593 -0.98 -18.35 -5.80
N VAL A 594 -1.62 -18.37 -6.96
CA VAL A 594 -2.87 -17.62 -7.23
C VAL A 594 -4.03 -18.58 -7.04
N TYR A 595 -4.99 -18.22 -6.20
CA TYR A 595 -6.26 -18.90 -6.00
C TYR A 595 -7.37 -18.10 -6.66
N ALA A 596 -8.23 -18.74 -7.42
CA ALA A 596 -9.40 -18.13 -8.04
C ALA A 596 -10.68 -18.76 -7.50
N PHE A 597 -11.55 -17.92 -6.97
CA PHE A 597 -12.89 -18.29 -6.52
C PHE A 597 -13.92 -17.73 -7.48
N GLY A 598 -14.95 -18.50 -7.77
CA GLY A 598 -16.08 -18.10 -8.62
C GLY A 598 -17.32 -18.89 -8.25
N LEU A 599 -18.46 -18.54 -8.85
CA LEU A 599 -19.70 -19.26 -8.59
C LEU A 599 -19.60 -20.70 -9.08
N GLY A 600 -20.00 -21.65 -8.26
CA GLY A 600 -20.20 -23.04 -8.67
C GLY A 600 -21.19 -23.13 -9.83
N LYS A 601 -21.05 -24.17 -10.68
CA LYS A 601 -22.04 -24.50 -11.73
C LYS A 601 -23.36 -24.88 -11.11
#